data_1ab34bf217e7399a823207bbf505d449
#
_entry.id   1ab34bf217e7399a823207bbf505d449
#
_cell.length_a   1.000
_cell.length_b   1.000
_cell.length_c   1.000
_cell.angle_alpha   90.00
_cell.angle_beta   90.00
_cell.angle_gamma   90.00
#
_symmetry.space_group_name_H-M   'P 1'
#
loop_
_entity.id
_entity.type
_entity.pdbx_description
1 polymer ?
#
loop_
_entity_poly.entity_id
_entity_poly.type
_entity_poly.pdbx_seq_one_letter_code
_entity_poly.pdbx_strand_id
1 'polypeptide(L)'
;MRLLDELKRIWRAWTGFGGRRYDLRRVIWVSFTATAVVTTLIMGLSVYGRYMTQTQETIQEDNQTLLTQANYQFTSFLRNMMKVSDSLYYSVIKETDLEKSSVSDAFRLLYDTNKDTIERIALFSEDGELLEVAPATKRKETASLFNQNWYWEIILKEENITFGMPEVERLFDHSGGEYTRVIPMSRVVQLNRGDRTEKGILLVQLKQSSITDILSNIMMSGNSYLYLTN
;
A
#
# COMPACT_ATOMS: atom_id res chain seq x y z
N MET A 1 28.79 -27.99 29.77
CA MET A 1 29.62 -28.77 30.72
C MET A 1 30.26 -30.01 30.08
N ARG A 2 29.59 -30.82 29.30
CA ARG A 2 30.14 -32.01 28.60
C ARG A 2 31.29 -31.73 27.58
N LEU A 3 31.22 -30.65 26.84
CA LEU A 3 32.27 -30.26 25.84
C LEU A 3 33.61 -29.89 26.45
N LEU A 4 33.61 -29.27 27.63
CA LEU A 4 34.85 -28.92 28.36
C LEU A 4 35.56 -30.16 28.94
N ASP A 5 34.78 -31.18 29.32
CA ASP A 5 35.34 -32.44 29.83
C ASP A 5 35.92 -33.31 28.69
N GLU A 6 35.29 -33.28 27.52
CA GLU A 6 35.81 -33.92 26.32
C GLU A 6 37.14 -33.26 25.86
N LEU A 7 37.18 -31.93 25.84
CA LEU A 7 38.40 -31.17 25.51
C LEU A 7 39.53 -31.43 26.51
N LYS A 8 39.22 -31.51 27.82
CA LYS A 8 40.21 -31.88 28.85
C LYS A 8 40.66 -33.33 28.73
N ARG A 9 39.80 -34.25 28.23
CA ARG A 9 40.16 -35.65 28.01
C ARG A 9 41.07 -35.79 26.79
N ILE A 10 40.79 -35.08 25.72
CA ILE A 10 41.63 -35.01 24.52
C ILE A 10 43.01 -34.38 24.87
N TRP A 11 42.97 -33.27 25.64
CA TRP A 11 44.21 -32.58 26.05
C TRP A 11 45.07 -33.47 26.98
N ARG A 12 44.49 -34.22 27.92
CA ARG A 12 45.18 -35.20 28.77
C ARG A 12 45.71 -36.39 27.98
N ALA A 13 45.02 -36.91 26.99
CA ALA A 13 45.49 -37.94 26.10
C ALA A 13 46.69 -37.44 25.25
N TRP A 14 46.74 -36.17 24.95
CA TRP A 14 47.83 -35.52 24.19
C TRP A 14 49.04 -35.21 25.08
N THR A 15 48.84 -34.80 26.34
CA THR A 15 49.91 -34.49 27.30
C THR A 15 50.45 -35.71 28.05
N GLY A 16 49.75 -36.85 28.00
CA GLY A 16 50.12 -38.10 28.70
C GLY A 16 51.25 -38.94 28.08
N PHE A 17 51.89 -38.43 27.01
CA PHE A 17 53.06 -39.09 26.40
C PHE A 17 54.35 -38.74 27.16
N GLY A 18 54.49 -39.26 28.37
CA GLY A 18 55.73 -39.24 29.09
C GLY A 18 56.81 -40.07 28.38
N GLY A 19 57.92 -39.43 28.01
CA GLY A 19 59.18 -40.14 27.76
C GLY A 19 59.65 -40.35 26.32
N ARG A 20 59.00 -39.74 25.29
CA ARG A 20 59.58 -39.72 23.94
C ARG A 20 60.18 -38.35 23.64
N ARG A 21 61.41 -38.30 23.17
CA ARG A 21 62.05 -37.09 22.62
C ARG A 21 61.07 -36.51 21.58
N TYR A 22 60.42 -35.40 21.92
CA TYR A 22 59.60 -34.69 20.98
C TYR A 22 60.47 -34.32 19.78
N ASP A 23 60.11 -34.85 18.63
CA ASP A 23 60.78 -34.45 17.40
C ASP A 23 60.42 -32.98 17.20
N LEU A 24 61.42 -32.10 17.39
CA LEU A 24 61.25 -30.62 17.34
C LEU A 24 60.50 -30.20 16.11
N ARG A 25 60.60 -30.92 15.02
CA ARG A 25 59.93 -30.72 13.75
C ARG A 25 58.43 -30.90 13.89
N ARG A 26 57.96 -31.90 14.64
CA ARG A 26 56.51 -32.13 14.86
C ARG A 26 55.88 -31.04 15.73
N VAL A 27 56.56 -30.60 16.75
CA VAL A 27 56.09 -29.53 17.64
C VAL A 27 55.90 -28.22 16.85
N ILE A 28 56.91 -27.88 16.03
CA ILE A 28 56.83 -26.68 15.17
C ILE A 28 55.66 -26.77 14.18
N TRP A 29 55.48 -27.92 13.50
CA TRP A 29 54.37 -28.10 12.57
C TRP A 29 53.01 -27.99 13.24
N VAL A 30 52.79 -28.63 14.35
CA VAL A 30 51.54 -28.59 15.10
C VAL A 30 51.22 -27.18 15.62
N SER A 31 52.24 -26.51 16.18
CA SER A 31 52.08 -25.14 16.67
C SER A 31 51.73 -24.16 15.54
N PHE A 32 52.42 -24.27 14.41
CA PHE A 32 52.14 -23.42 13.25
C PHE A 32 50.74 -23.66 12.67
N THR A 33 50.33 -24.94 12.54
CA THR A 33 49.00 -25.30 12.04
C THR A 33 47.91 -24.84 13.00
N ALA A 34 48.13 -25.05 14.32
CA ALA A 34 47.18 -24.60 15.33
C ALA A 34 46.98 -23.06 15.31
N THR A 35 48.07 -22.31 15.20
CA THR A 35 48.02 -20.85 15.11
C THR A 35 47.32 -20.41 13.83
N ALA A 36 47.58 -21.03 12.68
CA ALA A 36 46.94 -20.73 11.42
C ALA A 36 45.40 -20.98 11.49
N VAL A 37 45.00 -22.12 12.08
CA VAL A 37 43.57 -22.44 12.25
C VAL A 37 42.87 -21.43 13.17
N VAL A 38 43.48 -21.10 14.31
CA VAL A 38 42.93 -20.16 15.27
C VAL A 38 42.75 -18.75 14.66
N THR A 39 43.79 -18.27 13.97
CA THR A 39 43.73 -16.95 13.32
C THR A 39 42.66 -16.92 12.22
N THR A 40 42.55 -17.97 11.41
CA THR A 40 41.52 -18.07 10.37
C THR A 40 40.11 -18.10 10.98
N LEU A 41 39.91 -18.83 12.09
CA LEU A 41 38.63 -18.86 12.79
C LEU A 41 38.24 -17.48 13.37
N ILE A 42 39.18 -16.79 14.00
CA ILE A 42 38.94 -15.45 14.57
C ILE A 42 38.61 -14.47 13.45
N MET A 43 39.34 -14.52 12.34
CA MET A 43 39.10 -13.66 11.19
C MET A 43 37.75 -13.95 10.55
N GLY A 44 37.41 -15.23 10.35
CA GLY A 44 36.11 -15.65 9.81
C GLY A 44 34.91 -15.21 10.67
N LEU A 45 35.00 -15.39 11.99
CA LEU A 45 33.97 -14.94 12.93
C LEU A 45 33.83 -13.41 12.96
N SER A 46 34.95 -12.69 12.90
CA SER A 46 34.93 -11.22 12.88
C SER A 46 34.28 -10.67 11.59
N VAL A 47 34.66 -11.24 10.44
CA VAL A 47 34.07 -10.86 9.14
C VAL A 47 32.58 -11.20 9.10
N TYR A 48 32.21 -12.40 9.57
CA TYR A 48 30.82 -12.84 9.63
C TYR A 48 29.95 -11.91 10.52
N GLY A 49 30.46 -11.56 11.70
CA GLY A 49 29.74 -10.64 12.60
C GLY A 49 29.53 -9.27 11.97
N ARG A 50 30.56 -8.69 11.34
CA ARG A 50 30.42 -7.40 10.63
C ARG A 50 29.45 -7.48 9.45
N TYR A 51 29.52 -8.54 8.67
CA TYR A 51 28.64 -8.75 7.52
C TYR A 51 27.16 -8.84 7.96
N MET A 52 26.88 -9.60 9.05
CA MET A 52 25.51 -9.71 9.57
C MET A 52 24.95 -8.38 10.05
N THR A 53 25.75 -7.60 10.80
CA THR A 53 25.32 -6.29 11.28
C THR A 53 25.03 -5.34 10.11
N GLN A 54 25.97 -5.25 9.17
CA GLN A 54 25.83 -4.39 8.00
C GLN A 54 24.63 -4.79 7.12
N THR A 55 24.40 -6.09 6.94
CA THR A 55 23.25 -6.58 6.17
C THR A 55 21.92 -6.21 6.85
N GLN A 56 21.84 -6.32 8.18
CA GLN A 56 20.62 -5.92 8.92
C GLN A 56 20.36 -4.41 8.82
N GLU A 57 21.39 -3.58 8.97
CA GLU A 57 21.28 -2.13 8.81
C GLU A 57 20.81 -1.76 7.40
N THR A 58 21.43 -2.33 6.37
CA THR A 58 21.04 -2.09 4.97
C THR A 58 19.59 -2.50 4.70
N ILE A 59 19.14 -3.68 5.16
CA ILE A 59 17.76 -4.12 5.00
C ILE A 59 16.80 -3.17 5.70
N GLN A 60 17.15 -2.66 6.87
CA GLN A 60 16.30 -1.73 7.61
C GLN A 60 16.19 -0.37 6.90
N GLU A 61 17.30 0.17 6.39
CA GLU A 61 17.34 1.41 5.61
C GLU A 61 16.55 1.26 4.29
N ASP A 62 16.72 0.16 3.58
CA ASP A 62 16.00 -0.14 2.35
C ASP A 62 14.49 -0.21 2.62
N ASN A 63 14.06 -0.90 3.67
CA ASN A 63 12.65 -1.00 4.04
C ASN A 63 12.05 0.36 4.41
N GLN A 64 12.78 1.22 5.14
CA GLN A 64 12.33 2.57 5.45
C GLN A 64 12.20 3.43 4.19
N THR A 65 13.12 3.32 3.27
CA THR A 65 13.09 4.02 1.98
C THR A 65 11.89 3.58 1.16
N LEU A 66 11.64 2.27 1.07
CA LEU A 66 10.48 1.71 0.36
C LEU A 66 9.16 2.15 0.98
N LEU A 67 9.04 2.15 2.31
CA LEU A 67 7.84 2.65 3.01
C LEU A 67 7.62 4.14 2.75
N THR A 68 8.67 4.94 2.75
CA THR A 68 8.58 6.36 2.46
C THR A 68 8.13 6.61 1.03
N GLN A 69 8.68 5.86 0.08
CA GLN A 69 8.29 5.91 -1.33
C GLN A 69 6.83 5.46 -1.53
N ALA A 70 6.40 4.39 -0.85
CA ALA A 70 5.03 3.92 -0.85
C ALA A 70 4.06 5.00 -0.38
N ASN A 71 4.36 5.59 0.77
CA ASN A 71 3.54 6.65 1.34
C ASN A 71 3.46 7.87 0.43
N TYR A 72 4.58 8.27 -0.17
CA TYR A 72 4.61 9.37 -1.13
C TYR A 72 3.74 9.09 -2.37
N GLN A 73 3.88 7.91 -2.97
CA GLN A 73 3.10 7.53 -4.16
C GLN A 73 1.60 7.45 -3.83
N PHE A 74 1.26 6.82 -2.71
CA PHE A 74 -0.13 6.72 -2.27
C PHE A 74 -0.75 8.09 -1.96
N THR A 75 -0.04 8.94 -1.23
CA THR A 75 -0.50 10.31 -0.92
C THR A 75 -0.65 11.14 -2.20
N SER A 76 0.28 11.02 -3.15
CA SER A 76 0.20 11.69 -4.44
C SER A 76 -1.02 11.21 -5.25
N PHE A 77 -1.29 9.91 -5.24
CA PHE A 77 -2.47 9.33 -5.86
C PHE A 77 -3.77 9.92 -5.28
N LEU A 78 -3.94 9.87 -3.95
CA LEU A 78 -5.12 10.42 -3.29
C LEU A 78 -5.29 11.92 -3.59
N ARG A 79 -4.21 12.68 -3.54
CA ARG A 79 -4.21 14.11 -3.85
C ARG A 79 -4.64 14.39 -5.30
N ASN A 80 -4.22 13.56 -6.24
CA ASN A 80 -4.65 13.69 -7.63
C ASN A 80 -6.15 13.40 -7.77
N MET A 81 -6.66 12.41 -7.09
CA MET A 81 -8.10 12.11 -7.10
C MET A 81 -8.93 13.22 -6.44
N MET A 82 -8.43 13.81 -5.36
CA MET A 82 -9.05 15.00 -4.77
C MET A 82 -9.11 16.16 -5.76
N LYS A 83 -8.04 16.41 -6.54
CA LYS A 83 -8.04 17.45 -7.59
C LYS A 83 -9.06 17.17 -8.69
N VAL A 84 -9.27 15.92 -9.07
CA VAL A 84 -10.33 15.55 -10.04
C VAL A 84 -11.71 15.92 -9.47
N SER A 85 -11.96 15.56 -8.22
CA SER A 85 -13.19 15.93 -7.52
C SER A 85 -13.38 17.46 -7.39
N ASP A 86 -12.30 18.18 -7.06
CA ASP A 86 -12.30 19.63 -6.98
C ASP A 86 -12.60 20.27 -8.32
N SER A 87 -11.99 19.79 -9.38
CA SER A 87 -12.23 20.27 -10.74
C SER A 87 -13.69 20.08 -11.15
N LEU A 88 -14.26 18.88 -10.90
CA LEU A 88 -15.67 18.62 -11.15
C LEU A 88 -16.58 19.56 -10.36
N TYR A 89 -16.32 19.71 -9.07
CA TYR A 89 -17.18 20.52 -8.22
C TYR A 89 -17.08 22.01 -8.57
N TYR A 90 -15.87 22.58 -8.51
CA TYR A 90 -15.72 24.05 -8.63
C TYR A 90 -15.84 24.55 -10.05
N SER A 91 -15.39 23.80 -11.05
CA SER A 91 -15.37 24.27 -12.44
C SER A 91 -16.61 23.82 -13.24
N VAL A 92 -17.35 22.82 -12.77
CA VAL A 92 -18.49 22.26 -13.51
C VAL A 92 -19.76 22.36 -12.71
N ILE A 93 -19.88 21.63 -11.59
CA ILE A 93 -21.16 21.48 -10.85
C ILE A 93 -21.63 22.83 -10.30
N LYS A 94 -20.72 23.55 -9.64
CA LYS A 94 -21.04 24.82 -8.98
C LYS A 94 -21.39 25.95 -9.95
N GLU A 95 -20.79 25.94 -11.14
CA GLU A 95 -21.01 26.98 -12.16
C GLU A 95 -22.18 26.65 -13.10
N THR A 96 -22.69 25.42 -13.07
CA THR A 96 -23.74 24.97 -13.99
C THR A 96 -25.12 25.00 -13.31
N ASP A 97 -26.06 25.65 -13.98
CA ASP A 97 -27.49 25.53 -13.64
C ASP A 97 -28.04 24.24 -14.29
N LEU A 98 -28.30 23.23 -13.46
CA LEU A 98 -28.72 21.90 -13.91
C LEU A 98 -30.10 21.85 -14.58
N GLU A 99 -30.92 22.93 -14.45
CA GLU A 99 -32.16 23.05 -15.21
C GLU A 99 -31.93 23.49 -16.66
N LYS A 100 -30.86 24.25 -16.91
CA LYS A 100 -30.58 24.84 -18.22
C LYS A 100 -29.49 24.13 -19.02
N SER A 101 -28.57 23.46 -18.32
CA SER A 101 -27.37 22.88 -18.94
C SER A 101 -27.05 21.52 -18.34
N SER A 102 -26.53 20.63 -19.17
CA SER A 102 -26.06 19.30 -18.76
C SER A 102 -24.58 19.34 -18.39
N VAL A 103 -24.20 18.56 -17.39
CA VAL A 103 -22.81 18.33 -16.96
C VAL A 103 -22.21 17.07 -17.58
N SER A 104 -22.96 16.35 -18.41
CA SER A 104 -22.60 15.03 -18.99
C SER A 104 -21.27 15.04 -19.73
N ASP A 105 -21.03 16.06 -20.56
CA ASP A 105 -19.78 16.14 -21.37
C ASP A 105 -18.55 16.28 -20.47
N ALA A 106 -18.65 17.08 -19.41
CA ALA A 106 -17.55 17.26 -18.46
C ALA A 106 -17.29 16.00 -17.64
N PHE A 107 -18.35 15.30 -17.18
CA PHE A 107 -18.26 14.03 -16.50
C PHE A 107 -17.59 12.97 -17.37
N ARG A 108 -18.03 12.88 -18.63
CA ARG A 108 -17.47 11.95 -19.60
C ARG A 108 -15.99 12.27 -19.88
N LEU A 109 -15.64 13.52 -20.11
CA LEU A 109 -14.26 13.93 -20.37
C LEU A 109 -13.33 13.58 -19.22
N LEU A 110 -13.74 13.88 -17.98
CA LEU A 110 -12.95 13.57 -16.79
C LEU A 110 -12.83 12.07 -16.54
N TYR A 111 -13.91 11.32 -16.78
CA TYR A 111 -13.86 9.87 -16.73
C TYR A 111 -12.89 9.30 -17.79
N ASP A 112 -13.04 9.70 -19.06
CA ASP A 112 -12.20 9.20 -20.17
C ASP A 112 -10.72 9.50 -19.94
N THR A 113 -10.41 10.64 -19.34
CA THR A 113 -9.03 11.04 -19.00
C THR A 113 -8.45 10.20 -17.85
N ASN A 114 -9.28 9.71 -16.94
CA ASN A 114 -8.87 9.01 -15.73
C ASN A 114 -9.37 7.55 -15.66
N LYS A 115 -9.84 6.99 -16.77
CA LYS A 115 -10.46 5.65 -16.84
C LYS A 115 -9.59 4.50 -16.33
N ASP A 116 -8.28 4.68 -16.30
CA ASP A 116 -7.36 3.66 -15.77
C ASP A 116 -7.42 3.60 -14.24
N THR A 117 -7.83 4.67 -13.59
CA THR A 117 -7.87 4.84 -12.14
C THR A 117 -9.29 4.90 -11.59
N ILE A 118 -10.19 5.54 -12.32
CA ILE A 118 -11.58 5.75 -11.94
C ILE A 118 -12.45 4.69 -12.61
N GLU A 119 -13.27 4.02 -11.80
CA GLU A 119 -14.29 3.10 -12.28
C GLU A 119 -15.52 3.87 -12.72
N ARG A 120 -15.92 4.88 -11.93
CA ARG A 120 -17.16 5.63 -12.19
C ARG A 120 -17.17 6.99 -11.47
N ILE A 121 -17.84 7.94 -12.07
CA ILE A 121 -18.15 9.24 -11.47
C ILE A 121 -19.68 9.37 -11.49
N ALA A 122 -20.31 9.67 -10.35
CA ALA A 122 -21.75 9.82 -10.26
C ALA A 122 -22.13 11.05 -9.41
N LEU A 123 -23.20 11.72 -9.80
CA LEU A 123 -23.78 12.84 -9.09
C LEU A 123 -25.21 12.48 -8.67
N PHE A 124 -25.46 12.66 -7.38
CA PHE A 124 -26.77 12.40 -6.79
C PHE A 124 -27.37 13.67 -6.19
N SER A 125 -28.69 13.78 -6.19
CA SER A 125 -29.43 14.78 -5.41
C SER A 125 -29.40 14.44 -3.91
N GLU A 126 -29.89 15.33 -3.07
CA GLU A 126 -30.05 15.10 -1.63
C GLU A 126 -31.02 13.92 -1.35
N ASP A 127 -32.03 13.74 -2.19
CA ASP A 127 -32.99 12.63 -2.10
C ASP A 127 -32.43 11.29 -2.64
N GLY A 128 -31.19 11.27 -3.10
CA GLY A 128 -30.52 10.08 -3.63
C GLY A 128 -30.94 9.73 -5.07
N GLU A 129 -31.53 10.66 -5.81
CA GLU A 129 -31.76 10.51 -7.24
C GLU A 129 -30.43 10.63 -8.01
N LEU A 130 -30.21 9.75 -8.99
CA LEU A 130 -29.06 9.82 -9.87
C LEU A 130 -29.26 10.91 -10.91
N LEU A 131 -28.48 11.97 -10.85
CA LEU A 131 -28.55 13.10 -11.77
C LEU A 131 -27.67 12.91 -12.99
N GLU A 132 -26.42 12.40 -12.77
CA GLU A 132 -25.47 12.15 -13.84
C GLU A 132 -24.55 11.00 -13.48
N VAL A 133 -24.04 10.27 -14.49
CA VAL A 133 -23.08 9.19 -14.31
C VAL A 133 -22.18 9.00 -15.53
N ALA A 134 -20.89 8.83 -15.30
CA ALA A 134 -19.91 8.48 -16.33
C ALA A 134 -19.07 7.28 -15.87
N PRO A 135 -18.90 6.20 -16.69
CA PRO A 135 -19.57 5.97 -17.96
C PRO A 135 -21.08 5.78 -17.80
N ALA A 136 -21.84 6.04 -18.86
CA ALA A 136 -23.27 5.90 -18.84
C ALA A 136 -23.68 4.46 -18.46
N THR A 137 -24.31 4.32 -17.32
CA THR A 137 -24.71 3.03 -16.74
C THR A 137 -26.01 3.21 -15.95
N LYS A 138 -26.82 2.17 -15.89
CA LYS A 138 -28.06 2.22 -15.10
C LYS A 138 -27.76 1.88 -13.65
N ARG A 139 -28.41 2.61 -12.75
CA ARG A 139 -28.46 2.23 -11.34
C ARG A 139 -29.34 0.99 -11.18
N LYS A 140 -28.92 0.04 -10.34
CA LYS A 140 -29.73 -1.13 -10.01
C LYS A 140 -31.01 -0.69 -9.30
N GLU A 141 -32.16 -1.22 -9.72
CA GLU A 141 -33.47 -0.88 -9.10
C GLU A 141 -33.53 -1.20 -7.60
N THR A 142 -32.79 -2.24 -7.19
CA THR A 142 -32.72 -2.68 -5.78
C THR A 142 -31.68 -1.92 -4.96
N ALA A 143 -30.85 -1.08 -5.59
CA ALA A 143 -29.78 -0.38 -4.91
C ALA A 143 -30.28 0.93 -4.30
N SER A 144 -30.07 1.07 -2.99
CA SER A 144 -30.32 2.30 -2.27
C SER A 144 -28.99 2.98 -1.89
N LEU A 145 -28.90 4.28 -2.11
CA LEU A 145 -27.79 5.10 -1.67
C LEU A 145 -27.64 5.07 -0.14
N PHE A 146 -28.77 5.04 0.55
CA PHE A 146 -28.85 5.02 2.02
C PHE A 146 -28.31 3.73 2.65
N ASN A 147 -28.12 2.67 1.87
CA ASN A 147 -27.54 1.40 2.31
C ASN A 147 -26.02 1.34 2.13
N GLN A 148 -25.40 2.45 1.66
CA GLN A 148 -23.96 2.53 1.46
C GLN A 148 -23.28 3.12 2.71
N ASN A 149 -22.21 2.49 3.19
CA ASN A 149 -21.50 2.95 4.38
C ASN A 149 -20.90 4.35 4.18
N TRP A 150 -20.29 4.61 3.03
CA TRP A 150 -19.67 5.90 2.68
C TRP A 150 -20.68 7.06 2.64
N TYR A 151 -21.98 6.77 2.37
CA TYR A 151 -23.03 7.81 2.36
C TYR A 151 -23.20 8.41 3.76
N TRP A 152 -23.33 7.58 4.77
CA TRP A 152 -23.50 8.05 6.14
C TRP A 152 -22.23 8.71 6.69
N GLU A 153 -21.06 8.24 6.27
CA GLU A 153 -19.79 8.85 6.67
C GLU A 153 -19.72 10.31 6.20
N ILE A 154 -20.04 10.60 4.93
CA ILE A 154 -19.98 11.96 4.40
C ILE A 154 -21.07 12.87 4.98
N ILE A 155 -22.26 12.34 5.21
CA ILE A 155 -23.38 13.14 5.77
C ILE A 155 -23.11 13.47 7.25
N LEU A 156 -22.58 12.53 8.03
CA LEU A 156 -22.37 12.72 9.46
C LEU A 156 -21.13 13.56 9.78
N LYS A 157 -20.07 13.46 8.98
CA LYS A 157 -18.81 14.14 9.24
C LYS A 157 -18.77 15.57 8.70
N GLU A 158 -19.66 15.91 7.76
CA GLU A 158 -19.68 17.20 7.03
C GLU A 158 -18.31 17.57 6.42
N GLU A 159 -17.47 16.59 6.18
CA GLU A 159 -16.16 16.78 5.58
C GLU A 159 -16.28 17.09 4.09
N ASN A 160 -15.35 17.88 3.56
CA ASN A 160 -15.38 18.23 2.13
C ASN A 160 -15.20 17.02 1.23
N ILE A 161 -14.33 16.07 1.60
CA ILE A 161 -14.09 14.82 0.85
C ILE A 161 -13.81 13.70 1.85
N THR A 162 -14.46 12.56 1.65
CA THR A 162 -14.24 11.34 2.44
C THR A 162 -13.88 10.18 1.53
N PHE A 163 -12.89 9.37 1.93
CA PHE A 163 -12.55 8.11 1.30
C PHE A 163 -13.11 6.96 2.13
N GLY A 164 -13.95 6.14 1.52
CA GLY A 164 -14.51 4.96 2.17
C GLY A 164 -13.59 3.74 2.06
N MET A 165 -13.96 2.66 2.73
CA MET A 165 -13.27 1.39 2.66
C MET A 165 -13.49 0.70 1.30
N PRO A 166 -12.51 -0.13 0.83
CA PRO A 166 -12.69 -0.92 -0.37
C PRO A 166 -13.92 -1.83 -0.26
N GLU A 167 -14.84 -1.70 -1.20
CA GLU A 167 -16.08 -2.46 -1.22
C GLU A 167 -16.37 -3.04 -2.62
N VAL A 168 -17.29 -4.00 -2.67
CA VAL A 168 -17.81 -4.51 -3.93
C VAL A 168 -18.85 -3.53 -4.45
N GLU A 169 -18.70 -3.11 -5.71
CA GLU A 169 -19.67 -2.24 -6.38
C GLU A 169 -21.07 -2.87 -6.41
N ARG A 170 -22.05 -2.18 -5.86
CA ARG A 170 -23.43 -2.66 -5.74
C ARG A 170 -24.49 -1.70 -6.27
N LEU A 171 -24.11 -0.44 -6.55
CA LEU A 171 -25.06 0.60 -6.96
C LEU A 171 -25.44 0.50 -8.43
N PHE A 172 -24.52 0.09 -9.28
CA PHE A 172 -24.66 0.15 -10.73
C PHE A 172 -24.63 -1.23 -11.37
N ASP A 173 -25.25 -1.36 -12.53
CA ASP A 173 -25.17 -2.57 -13.33
C ASP A 173 -23.79 -2.73 -13.98
N HIS A 174 -23.29 -3.95 -13.97
CA HIS A 174 -22.03 -4.32 -14.64
C HIS A 174 -22.31 -5.08 -15.92
N SER A 175 -21.79 -4.59 -17.03
CA SER A 175 -21.96 -5.21 -18.34
C SER A 175 -21.30 -6.56 -18.51
N GLY A 176 -20.48 -7.02 -17.54
CA GLY A 176 -19.64 -8.22 -17.65
C GLY A 176 -19.85 -9.29 -16.58
N GLY A 177 -20.80 -9.15 -15.67
CA GLY A 177 -21.05 -10.13 -14.60
C GLY A 177 -19.94 -10.29 -13.55
N GLU A 178 -18.85 -9.56 -13.65
CA GLU A 178 -17.72 -9.60 -12.74
C GLU A 178 -17.89 -8.52 -11.65
N TYR A 179 -17.71 -8.92 -10.38
CA TYR A 179 -17.79 -7.98 -9.26
C TYR A 179 -16.52 -7.11 -9.22
N THR A 180 -16.66 -5.83 -9.56
CA THR A 180 -15.58 -4.86 -9.45
C THR A 180 -15.47 -4.37 -8.00
N ARG A 181 -14.27 -4.35 -7.47
CA ARG A 181 -14.00 -3.74 -6.17
C ARG A 181 -13.56 -2.29 -6.35
N VAL A 182 -14.21 -1.41 -5.61
CA VAL A 182 -14.00 0.03 -5.70
C VAL A 182 -13.71 0.64 -4.33
N ILE A 183 -13.07 1.79 -4.36
CA ILE A 183 -12.89 2.63 -3.17
C ILE A 183 -13.72 3.90 -3.43
N PRO A 184 -14.80 4.10 -2.68
CA PRO A 184 -15.64 5.28 -2.85
C PRO A 184 -14.92 6.53 -2.29
N MET A 185 -14.84 7.56 -3.11
CA MET A 185 -14.47 8.92 -2.70
C MET A 185 -15.71 9.78 -2.88
N SER A 186 -16.23 10.32 -1.81
CA SER A 186 -17.47 11.07 -1.81
C SER A 186 -17.29 12.46 -1.23
N ARG A 187 -18.09 13.41 -1.70
CA ARG A 187 -18.20 14.76 -1.14
C ARG A 187 -19.62 15.30 -1.25
N VAL A 188 -20.00 16.16 -0.29
CA VAL A 188 -21.19 16.98 -0.41
C VAL A 188 -20.90 18.14 -1.34
N VAL A 189 -21.81 18.38 -2.28
CA VAL A 189 -21.73 19.45 -3.27
C VAL A 189 -22.99 20.32 -3.21
N GLN A 190 -22.88 21.56 -3.67
CA GLN A 190 -24.03 22.43 -3.88
C GLN A 190 -24.43 22.37 -5.35
N LEU A 191 -25.70 22.10 -5.60
CA LEU A 191 -26.31 21.99 -6.91
C LEU A 191 -27.15 23.23 -7.16
N ASN A 192 -26.97 23.88 -8.29
CA ASN A 192 -27.79 25.03 -8.71
C ASN A 192 -28.88 24.53 -9.65
N ARG A 193 -30.15 24.77 -9.28
CA ARG A 193 -31.34 24.51 -10.09
C ARG A 193 -32.20 25.76 -10.15
N GLY A 194 -32.07 26.51 -11.22
CA GLY A 194 -32.74 27.81 -11.37
C GLY A 194 -32.36 28.75 -10.22
N ASP A 195 -33.38 29.19 -9.46
CA ASP A 195 -33.20 30.11 -8.31
C ASP A 195 -32.95 29.37 -6.97
N ARG A 196 -32.82 28.04 -6.99
CA ARG A 196 -32.64 27.21 -5.78
C ARG A 196 -31.25 26.57 -5.77
N THR A 197 -30.69 26.51 -4.56
CA THR A 197 -29.46 25.73 -4.29
C THR A 197 -29.83 24.57 -3.40
N GLU A 198 -29.51 23.36 -3.84
CA GLU A 198 -29.75 22.11 -3.14
C GLU A 198 -28.44 21.44 -2.79
N LYS A 199 -28.44 20.57 -1.77
CA LYS A 199 -27.31 19.70 -1.52
C LYS A 199 -27.35 18.50 -2.46
N GLY A 200 -26.19 18.03 -2.85
CA GLY A 200 -26.03 16.78 -3.58
C GLY A 200 -24.78 16.05 -3.15
N ILE A 201 -24.55 14.88 -3.71
CA ILE A 201 -23.38 14.08 -3.42
C ILE A 201 -22.67 13.73 -4.73
N LEU A 202 -21.42 14.13 -4.82
CA LEU A 202 -20.50 13.68 -5.85
C LEU A 202 -19.77 12.45 -5.36
N LEU A 203 -19.95 11.34 -6.07
CA LEU A 203 -19.26 10.07 -5.83
C LEU A 203 -18.27 9.81 -6.95
N VAL A 204 -17.02 9.56 -6.59
CA VAL A 204 -15.99 9.07 -7.50
C VAL A 204 -15.55 7.69 -6.99
N GLN A 205 -15.82 6.66 -7.76
CA GLN A 205 -15.41 5.29 -7.45
C GLN A 205 -14.05 5.02 -8.05
N LEU A 206 -13.06 4.81 -7.20
CA LEU A 206 -11.70 4.48 -7.61
C LEU A 206 -11.56 2.96 -7.77
N LYS A 207 -10.83 2.52 -8.78
CA LYS A 207 -10.49 1.10 -8.95
C LYS A 207 -9.54 0.65 -7.83
N GLN A 208 -9.89 -0.40 -7.12
CA GLN A 208 -9.00 -0.98 -6.10
C GLN A 208 -7.68 -1.45 -6.73
N SER A 209 -7.71 -1.97 -7.98
CA SER A 209 -6.52 -2.40 -8.72
C SER A 209 -5.47 -1.30 -8.81
N SER A 210 -5.86 -0.04 -9.04
CA SER A 210 -4.91 1.08 -9.16
C SER A 210 -4.09 1.29 -7.88
N ILE A 211 -4.69 1.08 -6.71
CA ILE A 211 -3.96 1.13 -5.43
C ILE A 211 -3.10 -0.12 -5.25
N THR A 212 -3.63 -1.30 -5.60
CA THR A 212 -2.88 -2.55 -5.55
C THR A 212 -1.64 -2.48 -6.45
N ASP A 213 -1.76 -1.88 -7.63
CA ASP A 213 -0.64 -1.71 -8.57
C ASP A 213 0.44 -0.77 -8.01
N ILE A 214 0.04 0.33 -7.36
CA ILE A 214 0.98 1.22 -6.67
C ILE A 214 1.77 0.45 -5.60
N LEU A 215 1.08 -0.36 -4.80
CA LEU A 215 1.68 -1.13 -3.72
C LEU A 215 2.52 -2.29 -4.22
N SER A 216 2.11 -2.98 -5.28
CA SER A 216 2.84 -4.11 -5.87
C SER A 216 4.13 -3.70 -6.58
N ASN A 217 4.20 -2.48 -7.10
CA ASN A 217 5.40 -1.92 -7.70
C ASN A 217 6.49 -1.57 -6.67
N ILE A 218 6.13 -1.59 -5.39
CA ILE A 218 7.10 -1.43 -4.30
C ILE A 218 7.65 -2.81 -3.99
N MET A 219 8.79 -3.14 -4.62
CA MET A 219 9.50 -4.39 -4.35
C MET A 219 9.96 -4.44 -2.90
N MET A 220 9.21 -5.16 -2.07
CA MET A 220 9.67 -5.49 -0.73
C MET A 220 10.55 -6.74 -0.76
N SER A 221 11.70 -6.65 -0.12
CA SER A 221 12.63 -7.77 0.03
C SER A 221 12.01 -8.87 0.89
N GLY A 222 11.81 -10.05 0.32
CA GLY A 222 11.38 -11.24 1.06
C GLY A 222 9.88 -11.32 1.36
N ASN A 223 9.51 -12.03 2.44
CA ASN A 223 8.13 -12.28 2.91
C ASN A 223 7.54 -11.07 3.66
N SER A 224 7.67 -9.87 3.14
CA SER A 224 7.11 -8.67 3.77
C SER A 224 5.70 -8.40 3.27
N TYR A 225 4.82 -7.96 4.17
CA TYR A 225 3.45 -7.57 3.86
C TYR A 225 3.27 -6.08 4.18
N LEU A 226 2.63 -5.36 3.27
CA LEU A 226 2.24 -3.97 3.48
C LEU A 226 0.75 -3.91 3.80
N TYR A 227 0.40 -3.28 4.93
CA TYR A 227 -0.98 -3.06 5.33
C TYR A 227 -1.25 -1.55 5.35
N LEU A 228 -2.41 -1.16 4.76
CA LEU A 228 -2.97 0.18 4.94
C LEU A 228 -3.90 0.13 6.15
N THR A 229 -3.62 0.98 7.14
CA THR A 229 -4.48 1.15 8.32
C THR A 229 -4.99 2.58 8.37
N ASN A 230 -6.22 2.74 8.86
CA ASN A 230 -6.80 4.03 9.18
C ASN A 230 -6.20 4.59 10.44
#